data_7431eb636fb5e49f767f0cd99bac2136
#
_entry.id   7431eb636fb5e49f767f0cd99bac2136
#
_cell.length_a   1.000
_cell.length_b   1.000
_cell.length_c   1.000
_cell.angle_alpha   90.00
_cell.angle_beta   90.00
_cell.angle_gamma   90.00
#
_symmetry.space_group_name_H-M   'P 1'
#
loop_
_entity.id
_entity.type
_entity.pdbx_description
1 polymer ?
#
loop_
_entity_poly.entity_id
_entity_poly.type
_entity_poly.pdbx_seq_one_letter_code
_entity_poly.pdbx_strand_id
1 'polypeptide(L)'
;MSPTESAPMAGAPLLAVRGLGKRFGENEVLKSIDLTVGRGEIVALIGPSGSGKTTVLRCLNGLEVPDAGTAEFDDGLSVDFAANPSKRDILALRDRSAMVFQHFNLFPHKTALGNVIEGPVQVQRRSVADATADALALLERVGLADKRDAYPFELSGGQQQRVGIVRALALKPRLLLFDEPTSSLDPELVGDVLDVIRELAADGWTMVIVTHELQFARHVADQVIFMDGGHVLEAGTPAEVLDSPRHPRTRQFLHRLLDR
;
A
#
# COMPACT_ATOMS: atom_id res chain seq x y z
N MET A 1 -10.79 21.52 23.21
CA MET A 1 -11.64 21.63 22.00
C MET A 1 -11.33 20.43 21.15
N SER A 2 -12.26 19.48 21.11
CA SER A 2 -12.15 18.26 20.26
C SER A 2 -12.21 18.68 18.80
N PRO A 3 -11.38 18.10 17.90
CA PRO A 3 -11.53 18.33 16.46
C PRO A 3 -12.86 17.73 16.02
N THR A 4 -13.68 18.55 15.38
CA THR A 4 -14.91 18.15 14.71
C THR A 4 -14.53 17.20 13.57
N GLU A 5 -14.84 15.92 13.74
CA GLU A 5 -14.80 14.94 12.67
C GLU A 5 -15.84 15.39 11.62
N SER A 6 -15.38 15.96 10.52
CA SER A 6 -16.26 16.29 9.39
C SER A 6 -16.76 14.98 8.78
N ALA A 7 -18.08 14.83 8.71
CA ALA A 7 -18.70 13.67 8.06
C ALA A 7 -18.22 13.56 6.61
N PRO A 8 -17.94 12.33 6.10
CA PRO A 8 -17.46 12.12 4.75
C PRO A 8 -18.50 12.60 3.73
N MET A 9 -18.04 13.37 2.74
CA MET A 9 -18.88 13.79 1.62
C MET A 9 -19.24 12.57 0.77
N ALA A 10 -20.52 12.25 0.68
CA ALA A 10 -21.00 11.13 -0.14
C ALA A 10 -20.59 11.34 -1.61
N GLY A 11 -19.78 10.43 -2.16
CA GLY A 11 -19.31 10.45 -3.55
C GLY A 11 -17.90 11.02 -3.77
N ALA A 12 -17.21 11.54 -2.73
CA ALA A 12 -15.80 11.91 -2.84
C ALA A 12 -14.88 10.67 -2.73
N PRO A 13 -13.77 10.62 -3.49
CA PRO A 13 -12.79 9.55 -3.33
C PRO A 13 -12.18 9.59 -1.92
N LEU A 14 -11.73 8.44 -1.40
CA LEU A 14 -10.97 8.38 -0.14
C LEU A 14 -9.72 9.24 -0.22
N LEU A 15 -9.01 9.13 -1.34
CA LEU A 15 -7.77 9.86 -1.63
C LEU A 15 -7.79 10.38 -3.07
N ALA A 16 -7.50 11.67 -3.24
CA ALA A 16 -7.18 12.27 -4.53
C ALA A 16 -5.77 12.85 -4.50
N VAL A 17 -4.95 12.45 -5.45
CA VAL A 17 -3.57 12.95 -5.66
C VAL A 17 -3.51 13.63 -7.01
N ARG A 18 -2.94 14.83 -7.07
CA ARG A 18 -2.85 15.61 -8.32
C ARG A 18 -1.46 16.16 -8.50
N GLY A 19 -0.92 15.99 -9.70
CA GLY A 19 0.34 16.57 -10.11
C GLY A 19 1.54 16.12 -9.27
N LEU A 20 1.52 14.89 -8.69
CA LEU A 20 2.57 14.43 -7.80
C LEU A 20 3.91 14.33 -8.53
N GLY A 21 4.87 15.14 -8.11
CA GLY A 21 6.22 15.17 -8.66
C GLY A 21 7.27 14.81 -7.63
N LYS A 22 8.31 14.04 -8.01
CA LYS A 22 9.43 13.69 -7.14
C LYS A 22 10.74 13.62 -7.90
N ARG A 23 11.77 14.28 -7.34
CA ARG A 23 13.15 14.25 -7.84
C ARG A 23 14.09 13.69 -6.77
N PHE A 24 15.13 13.00 -7.20
CA PHE A 24 16.27 12.62 -6.39
C PHE A 24 17.54 13.18 -7.06
N GLY A 25 18.03 14.29 -6.53
CA GLY A 25 19.07 15.07 -7.21
C GLY A 25 18.57 15.59 -8.56
N GLU A 26 19.28 15.27 -9.64
CA GLU A 26 18.87 15.65 -11.00
C GLU A 26 17.86 14.70 -11.64
N ASN A 27 17.67 13.51 -11.06
CA ASN A 27 16.77 12.51 -11.60
C ASN A 27 15.32 12.76 -11.21
N GLU A 28 14.46 13.06 -12.18
CA GLU A 28 13.02 13.20 -12.00
C GLU A 28 12.33 11.83 -12.13
N VAL A 29 11.91 11.30 -10.99
CA VAL A 29 11.34 9.95 -10.88
C VAL A 29 9.84 9.94 -11.06
N LEU A 30 9.12 10.95 -10.52
CA LEU A 30 7.69 11.13 -10.73
C LEU A 30 7.43 12.44 -11.45
N LYS A 31 6.65 12.37 -12.52
CA LYS A 31 6.41 13.47 -13.46
C LYS A 31 4.92 13.74 -13.56
N SER A 32 4.38 14.50 -12.59
CA SER A 32 2.97 14.89 -12.53
C SER A 32 2.01 13.68 -12.53
N ILE A 33 2.09 12.85 -11.49
CA ILE A 33 1.22 11.70 -11.32
C ILE A 33 -0.12 12.15 -10.73
N ASP A 34 -1.21 11.77 -11.39
CA ASP A 34 -2.56 11.86 -10.88
C ASP A 34 -3.05 10.47 -10.50
N LEU A 35 -3.65 10.35 -9.31
CA LEU A 35 -4.19 9.10 -8.76
C LEU A 35 -5.41 9.40 -7.92
N THR A 36 -6.48 8.65 -8.15
CA THR A 36 -7.69 8.70 -7.32
C THR A 36 -7.99 7.31 -6.78
N VAL A 37 -8.37 7.22 -5.50
CA VAL A 37 -8.74 5.96 -4.85
C VAL A 37 -10.06 6.15 -4.13
N GLY A 38 -11.09 5.42 -4.54
CA GLY A 38 -12.40 5.37 -3.87
C GLY A 38 -12.34 4.59 -2.55
N ARG A 39 -13.38 4.71 -1.73
CA ARG A 39 -13.53 3.89 -0.52
C ARG A 39 -13.82 2.43 -0.91
N GLY A 40 -13.07 1.49 -0.32
CA GLY A 40 -13.16 0.06 -0.66
C GLY A 40 -12.60 -0.28 -2.03
N GLU A 41 -12.04 0.70 -2.77
CA GLU A 41 -11.45 0.48 -4.08
C GLU A 41 -10.03 -0.06 -3.98
N ILE A 42 -9.70 -0.94 -4.90
CA ILE A 42 -8.39 -1.54 -5.04
C ILE A 42 -7.75 -1.07 -6.34
N VAL A 43 -6.67 -0.30 -6.21
CA VAL A 43 -5.90 0.20 -7.35
C VAL A 43 -4.60 -0.60 -7.48
N ALA A 44 -4.40 -1.25 -8.62
CA ALA A 44 -3.15 -1.94 -8.93
C ALA A 44 -2.23 -1.04 -9.77
N LEU A 45 -1.00 -0.80 -9.29
CA LEU A 45 0.05 -0.12 -10.02
C LEU A 45 0.97 -1.15 -10.68
N ILE A 46 1.04 -1.15 -12.00
CA ILE A 46 1.89 -2.05 -12.78
C ILE A 46 2.86 -1.26 -13.67
N GLY A 47 3.91 -1.90 -14.15
CA GLY A 47 4.90 -1.29 -15.04
C GLY A 47 6.31 -1.81 -14.79
N PRO A 48 7.28 -1.45 -15.64
CA PRO A 48 8.66 -1.93 -15.53
C PRO A 48 9.34 -1.46 -14.23
N SER A 49 10.41 -2.15 -13.84
CA SER A 49 11.27 -1.70 -12.74
C SER A 49 11.81 -0.31 -13.04
N GLY A 50 11.88 0.55 -12.00
CA GLY A 50 12.32 1.93 -12.15
C GLY A 50 11.26 2.90 -12.72
N SER A 51 10.01 2.48 -12.96
CA SER A 51 8.95 3.39 -13.44
C SER A 51 8.39 4.35 -12.39
N GLY A 52 8.78 4.20 -11.11
CA GLY A 52 8.37 5.10 -10.02
C GLY A 52 7.28 4.56 -9.10
N LYS A 53 6.75 3.34 -9.30
CA LYS A 53 5.64 2.75 -8.52
C LYS A 53 5.85 2.77 -7.00
N THR A 54 6.98 2.23 -6.53
CA THR A 54 7.38 2.25 -5.10
C THR A 54 7.50 3.68 -4.59
N THR A 55 8.00 4.61 -5.42
CA THR A 55 8.11 6.02 -5.05
C THR A 55 6.72 6.65 -4.86
N VAL A 56 5.73 6.31 -5.70
CA VAL A 56 4.33 6.73 -5.50
C VAL A 56 3.85 6.25 -4.14
N LEU A 57 3.95 4.95 -3.81
CA LEU A 57 3.51 4.43 -2.51
C LEU A 57 4.19 5.13 -1.33
N ARG A 58 5.50 5.36 -1.42
CA ARG A 58 6.26 6.05 -0.36
C ARG A 58 5.82 7.51 -0.21
N CYS A 59 5.45 8.16 -1.29
CA CYS A 59 4.87 9.50 -1.25
C CYS A 59 3.49 9.49 -0.58
N LEU A 60 2.63 8.51 -0.90
CA LEU A 60 1.31 8.36 -0.28
C LEU A 60 1.38 8.08 1.23
N ASN A 61 2.45 7.43 1.70
CA ASN A 61 2.68 7.16 3.13
C ASN A 61 3.52 8.26 3.82
N GLY A 62 4.00 9.26 3.10
CA GLY A 62 4.89 10.28 3.65
C GLY A 62 6.26 9.76 4.09
N LEU A 63 6.71 8.60 3.57
CA LEU A 63 8.10 8.13 3.70
C LEU A 63 9.03 8.91 2.78
N GLU A 64 8.54 9.28 1.60
CA GLU A 64 9.17 10.25 0.71
C GLU A 64 8.27 11.49 0.63
N VAL A 65 8.87 12.67 0.75
CA VAL A 65 8.12 13.92 0.58
C VAL A 65 8.21 14.33 -0.89
N PRO A 66 7.08 14.43 -1.60
CA PRO A 66 7.05 14.96 -2.97
C PRO A 66 7.59 16.38 -3.06
N ASP A 67 8.06 16.78 -4.25
CA ASP A 67 8.53 18.12 -4.52
C ASP A 67 7.43 19.01 -5.12
N ALA A 68 6.32 18.38 -5.59
CA ALA A 68 5.17 19.07 -6.17
C ALA A 68 3.91 18.22 -6.07
N GLY A 69 2.75 18.85 -6.29
CA GLY A 69 1.45 18.21 -6.27
C GLY A 69 0.71 18.32 -4.96
N THR A 70 -0.47 17.72 -4.90
CA THR A 70 -1.35 17.70 -3.72
C THR A 70 -1.84 16.31 -3.40
N ALA A 71 -2.12 16.05 -2.12
CA ALA A 71 -2.83 14.86 -1.66
C ALA A 71 -3.99 15.27 -0.76
N GLU A 72 -5.19 14.86 -1.10
CA GLU A 72 -6.43 15.22 -0.40
C GLU A 72 -7.17 13.96 0.02
N PHE A 73 -7.46 13.85 1.34
CA PHE A 73 -8.32 12.81 1.89
C PHE A 73 -9.73 13.36 2.11
N ASP A 74 -10.72 12.49 2.00
CA ASP A 74 -12.15 12.82 2.18
C ASP A 74 -12.55 13.28 3.60
N ASP A 75 -11.65 13.15 4.59
CA ASP A 75 -11.81 13.67 5.95
C ASP A 75 -11.29 15.11 6.12
N GLY A 76 -10.96 15.77 5.00
CA GLY A 76 -10.52 17.16 4.97
C GLY A 76 -9.01 17.37 5.14
N LEU A 77 -8.21 16.30 5.28
CA LEU A 77 -6.76 16.46 5.18
C LEU A 77 -6.39 16.83 3.74
N SER A 78 -5.73 17.97 3.56
CA SER A 78 -5.14 18.39 2.29
C SER A 78 -3.67 18.77 2.53
N VAL A 79 -2.78 18.21 1.74
CA VAL A 79 -1.34 18.49 1.78
C VAL A 79 -0.90 18.99 0.42
N ASP A 80 -0.43 20.25 0.36
CA ASP A 80 0.24 20.82 -0.81
C ASP A 80 1.75 20.67 -0.64
N PHE A 81 2.36 19.82 -1.45
CA PHE A 81 3.79 19.52 -1.36
C PHE A 81 4.66 20.66 -1.89
N ALA A 82 4.17 21.47 -2.83
CA ALA A 82 4.89 22.65 -3.32
C ALA A 82 5.01 23.76 -2.26
N ALA A 83 4.11 23.76 -1.29
CA ALA A 83 4.12 24.72 -0.18
C ALA A 83 5.07 24.35 0.99
N ASN A 84 5.95 23.33 0.81
CA ASN A 84 6.82 22.81 1.86
C ASN A 84 6.04 22.39 3.13
N PRO A 85 5.29 21.29 3.07
CA PRO A 85 4.41 20.86 4.16
C PRO A 85 5.18 20.67 5.47
N SER A 86 4.54 21.01 6.57
CA SER A 86 5.12 20.84 7.89
C SER A 86 5.29 19.36 8.25
N LYS A 87 6.16 19.04 9.20
CA LYS A 87 6.28 17.69 9.75
C LYS A 87 4.95 17.13 10.25
N ARG A 88 4.06 18.01 10.77
CA ARG A 88 2.73 17.63 11.25
C ARG A 88 1.84 17.16 10.08
N ASP A 89 1.89 17.84 8.92
CA ASP A 89 1.10 17.48 7.75
C ASP A 89 1.55 16.13 7.20
N ILE A 90 2.86 15.87 7.13
CA ILE A 90 3.41 14.57 6.71
C ILE A 90 3.04 13.45 7.69
N LEU A 91 3.07 13.72 9.00
CA LEU A 91 2.62 12.73 10.00
C LEU A 91 1.12 12.46 9.87
N ALA A 92 0.30 13.48 9.63
CA ALA A 92 -1.14 13.32 9.41
C ALA A 92 -1.45 12.49 8.16
N LEU A 93 -0.66 12.62 7.09
CA LEU A 93 -0.74 11.77 5.90
C LEU A 93 -0.38 10.31 6.26
N ARG A 94 0.70 10.11 7.00
CA ARG A 94 1.17 8.79 7.45
C ARG A 94 0.17 8.07 8.34
N ASP A 95 -0.51 8.78 9.22
CA ASP A 95 -1.50 8.21 10.15
C ASP A 95 -2.74 7.64 9.43
N ARG A 96 -2.98 8.04 8.18
CA ARG A 96 -4.10 7.54 7.36
C ARG A 96 -3.78 6.31 6.55
N SER A 97 -2.50 5.97 6.41
CA SER A 97 -2.04 4.87 5.59
C SER A 97 -1.11 3.94 6.36
N ALA A 98 -1.07 2.68 5.96
CA ALA A 98 -0.06 1.74 6.43
C ALA A 98 0.56 1.01 5.24
N MET A 99 1.86 0.73 5.32
CA MET A 99 2.62 0.15 4.23
C MET A 99 3.11 -1.26 4.56
N VAL A 100 2.88 -2.17 3.63
CA VAL A 100 3.43 -3.53 3.60
C VAL A 100 4.58 -3.51 2.58
N PHE A 101 5.76 -3.90 3.02
CA PHE A 101 6.99 -3.79 2.25
C PHE A 101 7.36 -5.10 1.58
N GLN A 102 8.11 -5.03 0.48
CA GLN A 102 8.65 -6.16 -0.27
C GLN A 102 9.54 -7.09 0.60
N HIS A 103 10.37 -6.53 1.48
CA HIS A 103 11.33 -7.27 2.31
C HIS A 103 10.87 -7.44 3.76
N PHE A 104 9.55 -7.53 4.01
CA PHE A 104 8.92 -7.72 5.32
C PHE A 104 9.23 -6.62 6.35
N ASN A 105 10.47 -6.19 6.48
CA ASN A 105 10.97 -5.14 7.39
C ASN A 105 10.51 -5.35 8.84
N LEU A 106 10.51 -6.60 9.31
CA LEU A 106 10.21 -6.92 10.69
C LEU A 106 11.37 -6.52 11.60
N PHE A 107 11.06 -6.12 12.82
CA PHE A 107 12.06 -5.90 13.86
C PHE A 107 12.65 -7.26 14.28
N PRO A 108 13.94 -7.53 14.01
CA PRO A 108 14.51 -8.87 14.20
C PRO A 108 14.59 -9.29 15.66
N HIS A 109 14.59 -8.31 16.59
CA HIS A 109 14.67 -8.50 18.04
C HIS A 109 13.29 -8.58 18.72
N LYS A 110 12.19 -8.56 17.97
CA LYS A 110 10.82 -8.67 18.46
C LYS A 110 10.17 -9.92 17.90
N THR A 111 9.31 -10.54 18.70
CA THR A 111 8.44 -11.65 18.26
C THR A 111 7.43 -11.17 17.21
N ALA A 112 6.68 -12.08 16.59
CA ALA A 112 5.59 -11.74 15.69
C ALA A 112 4.58 -10.81 16.38
N LEU A 113 4.11 -11.16 17.57
CA LEU A 113 3.23 -10.31 18.37
C LEU A 113 3.89 -8.96 18.69
N GLY A 114 5.16 -8.97 19.11
CA GLY A 114 5.90 -7.74 19.42
C GLY A 114 6.02 -6.80 18.22
N ASN A 115 6.17 -7.34 17.01
CA ASN A 115 6.17 -6.56 15.77
C ASN A 115 4.81 -5.90 15.51
N VAL A 116 3.73 -6.62 15.74
CA VAL A 116 2.36 -6.15 15.46
C VAL A 116 1.94 -5.05 16.42
N ILE A 117 2.22 -5.20 17.72
CA ILE A 117 1.77 -4.23 18.75
C ILE A 117 2.63 -2.98 18.82
N GLU A 118 3.81 -2.95 18.19
CA GLU A 118 4.76 -1.82 18.31
C GLU A 118 4.15 -0.50 17.90
N GLY A 119 3.58 -0.42 16.69
CA GLY A 119 2.93 0.80 16.20
C GLY A 119 1.75 1.25 17.07
N PRO A 120 0.76 0.40 17.32
CA PRO A 120 -0.35 0.71 18.22
C PRO A 120 0.07 1.25 19.60
N VAL A 121 1.05 0.63 20.24
CA VAL A 121 1.49 1.00 21.58
C VAL A 121 2.36 2.25 21.56
N GLN A 122 3.42 2.26 20.72
CA GLN A 122 4.44 3.33 20.77
C GLN A 122 3.99 4.61 20.07
N VAL A 123 3.25 4.49 18.95
CA VAL A 123 2.84 5.63 18.14
C VAL A 123 1.42 6.10 18.50
N GLN A 124 0.45 5.16 18.50
CA GLN A 124 -0.95 5.48 18.75
C GLN A 124 -1.29 5.58 20.26
N ARG A 125 -0.34 5.24 21.16
CA ARG A 125 -0.51 5.29 22.62
C ARG A 125 -1.67 4.44 23.14
N ARG A 126 -2.01 3.37 22.43
CA ARG A 126 -3.01 2.39 22.88
C ARG A 126 -2.49 1.58 24.07
N SER A 127 -3.38 1.08 24.90
CA SER A 127 -2.98 0.18 25.99
C SER A 127 -2.34 -1.09 25.43
N VAL A 128 -1.34 -1.62 26.12
CA VAL A 128 -0.70 -2.90 25.73
C VAL A 128 -1.74 -4.03 25.68
N ALA A 129 -2.70 -4.05 26.61
CA ALA A 129 -3.75 -5.06 26.66
C ALA A 129 -4.65 -5.02 25.41
N ASP A 130 -5.16 -3.84 25.03
CA ASP A 130 -6.03 -3.70 23.85
C ASP A 130 -5.26 -3.99 22.55
N ALA A 131 -4.03 -3.48 22.44
CA ALA A 131 -3.18 -3.74 21.28
C ALA A 131 -2.86 -5.23 21.13
N THR A 132 -2.62 -5.94 22.25
CA THR A 132 -2.36 -7.38 22.26
C THR A 132 -3.60 -8.17 21.85
N ALA A 133 -4.78 -7.82 22.38
CA ALA A 133 -6.02 -8.50 22.03
C ALA A 133 -6.33 -8.39 20.51
N ASP A 134 -6.24 -7.18 19.96
CA ASP A 134 -6.42 -6.95 18.52
C ASP A 134 -5.36 -7.73 17.70
N ALA A 135 -4.10 -7.69 18.13
CA ALA A 135 -3.00 -8.35 17.41
C ALA A 135 -3.16 -9.88 17.39
N LEU A 136 -3.61 -10.49 18.49
CA LEU A 136 -3.86 -11.94 18.54
C LEU A 136 -4.98 -12.34 17.59
N ALA A 137 -6.08 -11.60 17.55
CA ALA A 137 -7.17 -11.84 16.60
C ALA A 137 -6.72 -11.72 15.14
N LEU A 138 -5.87 -10.73 14.83
CA LEU A 138 -5.31 -10.56 13.48
C LEU A 138 -4.32 -11.68 13.12
N LEU A 139 -3.47 -12.12 14.05
CA LEU A 139 -2.55 -13.24 13.82
C LEU A 139 -3.32 -14.56 13.61
N GLU A 140 -4.39 -14.80 14.37
CA GLU A 140 -5.27 -15.95 14.18
C GLU A 140 -5.89 -15.94 12.77
N ARG A 141 -6.38 -14.79 12.33
CA ARG A 141 -6.99 -14.61 11.01
C ARG A 141 -6.05 -14.99 9.86
N VAL A 142 -4.74 -14.73 9.97
CA VAL A 142 -3.76 -15.10 8.94
C VAL A 142 -3.07 -16.45 9.21
N GLY A 143 -3.62 -17.28 10.14
CA GLY A 143 -3.12 -18.61 10.44
C GLY A 143 -1.77 -18.62 11.16
N LEU A 144 -1.48 -17.60 11.99
CA LEU A 144 -0.22 -17.46 12.73
C LEU A 144 -0.42 -17.39 14.27
N ALA A 145 -1.54 -17.87 14.80
CA ALA A 145 -1.82 -17.86 16.24
C ALA A 145 -0.74 -18.60 17.05
N ASP A 146 -0.27 -19.75 16.55
CA ASP A 146 0.79 -20.58 17.14
C ASP A 146 2.20 -19.99 17.01
N LYS A 147 2.36 -18.98 16.15
CA LYS A 147 3.64 -18.30 15.85
C LYS A 147 3.78 -16.94 16.54
N ARG A 148 2.85 -16.55 17.40
CA ARG A 148 2.84 -15.22 18.04
C ARG A 148 4.16 -14.90 18.79
N ASP A 149 4.78 -15.91 19.38
CA ASP A 149 6.00 -15.76 20.18
C ASP A 149 7.29 -16.07 19.37
N ALA A 150 7.16 -16.44 18.09
CA ALA A 150 8.28 -16.71 17.18
C ALA A 150 8.96 -15.40 16.73
N TYR A 151 10.28 -15.42 16.63
CA TYR A 151 11.07 -14.34 16.07
C TYR A 151 11.14 -14.45 14.54
N PRO A 152 11.43 -13.34 13.81
CA PRO A 152 11.47 -13.36 12.34
C PRO A 152 12.33 -14.47 11.73
N PHE A 153 13.47 -14.79 12.32
CA PHE A 153 14.36 -15.86 11.84
C PHE A 153 13.80 -17.28 12.01
N GLU A 154 12.74 -17.45 12.80
CA GLU A 154 12.02 -18.73 13.02
C GLU A 154 10.81 -18.86 12.08
N LEU A 155 10.53 -17.85 11.27
CA LEU A 155 9.39 -17.76 10.36
C LEU A 155 9.82 -17.95 8.91
N SER A 156 9.00 -18.66 8.11
CA SER A 156 9.18 -18.69 6.65
C SER A 156 8.96 -17.30 6.05
N GLY A 157 9.42 -17.05 4.82
CA GLY A 157 9.20 -15.79 4.12
C GLY A 157 7.72 -15.40 4.03
N GLY A 158 6.84 -16.36 3.68
CA GLY A 158 5.40 -16.13 3.64
C GLY A 158 4.80 -15.82 5.02
N GLN A 159 5.30 -16.47 6.09
CA GLN A 159 4.89 -16.15 7.47
C GLN A 159 5.34 -14.75 7.87
N GLN A 160 6.59 -14.37 7.55
CA GLN A 160 7.09 -13.01 7.83
C GLN A 160 6.26 -11.96 7.09
N GLN A 161 5.89 -12.21 5.84
CA GLN A 161 5.05 -11.30 5.07
C GLN A 161 3.65 -11.17 5.68
N ARG A 162 3.04 -12.28 6.10
CA ARG A 162 1.74 -12.24 6.79
C ARG A 162 1.83 -11.47 8.11
N VAL A 163 2.91 -11.59 8.89
CA VAL A 163 3.15 -10.73 10.07
C VAL A 163 3.26 -9.26 9.65
N GLY A 164 3.94 -8.95 8.54
CA GLY A 164 4.04 -7.60 7.98
C GLY A 164 2.67 -7.00 7.62
N ILE A 165 1.78 -7.82 7.02
CA ILE A 165 0.40 -7.42 6.73
C ILE A 165 -0.38 -7.15 8.02
N VAL A 166 -0.33 -8.06 8.98
CA VAL A 166 -1.00 -7.91 10.30
C VAL A 166 -0.51 -6.67 11.03
N ARG A 167 0.80 -6.38 10.98
CA ARG A 167 1.39 -5.16 11.55
C ARG A 167 0.79 -3.89 10.94
N ALA A 168 0.56 -3.88 9.63
CA ALA A 168 -0.09 -2.77 8.94
C ALA A 168 -1.58 -2.64 9.36
N LEU A 169 -2.31 -3.75 9.42
CA LEU A 169 -3.72 -3.80 9.83
C LEU A 169 -3.94 -3.34 11.27
N ALA A 170 -3.02 -3.66 12.18
CA ALA A 170 -3.10 -3.30 13.59
C ALA A 170 -3.14 -1.78 13.83
N LEU A 171 -2.64 -0.99 12.90
CA LEU A 171 -2.73 0.47 12.91
C LEU A 171 -4.13 1.00 12.54
N LYS A 172 -5.04 0.15 12.05
CA LYS A 172 -6.38 0.49 11.58
C LYS A 172 -6.36 1.66 10.55
N PRO A 173 -5.53 1.54 9.51
CA PRO A 173 -5.38 2.62 8.53
C PRO A 173 -6.63 2.76 7.66
N ARG A 174 -6.76 3.92 7.01
CA ARG A 174 -7.80 4.15 6.01
C ARG A 174 -7.41 3.64 4.63
N LEU A 175 -6.09 3.54 4.37
CA LEU A 175 -5.50 3.10 3.11
C LEU A 175 -4.35 2.12 3.37
N LEU A 176 -4.42 0.94 2.78
CA LEU A 176 -3.32 -0.02 2.78
C LEU A 176 -2.50 0.12 1.50
N LEU A 177 -1.19 0.14 1.66
CA LEU A 177 -0.23 0.27 0.57
C LEU A 177 0.65 -0.97 0.52
N PHE A 178 0.65 -1.69 -0.59
CA PHE A 178 1.43 -2.92 -0.77
C PHE A 178 2.52 -2.69 -1.84
N ASP A 179 3.78 -2.78 -1.43
CA ASP A 179 4.94 -2.64 -2.32
C ASP A 179 5.49 -4.02 -2.66
N GLU A 180 5.06 -4.59 -3.78
CA GLU A 180 5.47 -5.90 -4.29
C GLU A 180 5.45 -7.00 -3.20
N PRO A 181 4.31 -7.29 -2.58
CA PRO A 181 4.24 -8.12 -1.35
C PRO A 181 4.68 -9.57 -1.54
N THR A 182 4.85 -10.04 -2.77
CA THR A 182 5.22 -11.42 -3.10
C THR A 182 6.60 -11.57 -3.74
N SER A 183 7.25 -10.47 -4.16
CA SER A 183 8.48 -10.54 -4.98
C SER A 183 9.70 -11.14 -4.27
N SER A 184 9.69 -11.18 -2.92
CA SER A 184 10.78 -11.77 -2.11
C SER A 184 10.43 -13.16 -1.57
N LEU A 185 9.40 -13.79 -2.12
CA LEU A 185 8.91 -15.11 -1.68
C LEU A 185 9.27 -16.20 -2.69
N ASP A 186 9.46 -17.40 -2.16
CA ASP A 186 9.46 -18.61 -2.98
C ASP A 186 8.09 -18.80 -3.64
N PRO A 187 8.01 -19.27 -4.90
CA PRO A 187 6.75 -19.42 -5.63
C PRO A 187 5.66 -20.20 -4.88
N GLU A 188 6.06 -21.19 -4.09
CA GLU A 188 5.13 -22.02 -3.29
C GLU A 188 4.42 -21.20 -2.17
N LEU A 189 5.02 -20.09 -1.72
CA LEU A 189 4.51 -19.26 -0.63
C LEU A 189 3.69 -18.05 -1.13
N VAL A 190 3.73 -17.77 -2.43
CA VAL A 190 3.04 -16.62 -3.04
C VAL A 190 1.54 -16.72 -2.84
N GLY A 191 0.96 -17.92 -3.05
CA GLY A 191 -0.47 -18.17 -2.95
C GLY A 191 -1.06 -17.75 -1.59
N ASP A 192 -0.44 -18.19 -0.49
CA ASP A 192 -0.88 -17.88 0.87
C ASP A 192 -0.97 -16.37 1.15
N VAL A 193 -0.02 -15.59 0.64
CA VAL A 193 0.01 -14.13 0.84
C VAL A 193 -1.05 -13.45 -0.02
N LEU A 194 -1.21 -13.89 -1.28
CA LEU A 194 -2.25 -13.36 -2.16
C LEU A 194 -3.65 -13.67 -1.63
N ASP A 195 -3.87 -14.83 -1.01
CA ASP A 195 -5.15 -15.20 -0.40
C ASP A 195 -5.52 -14.25 0.75
N VAL A 196 -4.55 -13.92 1.63
CA VAL A 196 -4.77 -12.90 2.67
C VAL A 196 -5.18 -11.55 2.04
N ILE A 197 -4.53 -11.11 0.96
CA ILE A 197 -4.88 -9.84 0.32
C ILE A 197 -6.27 -9.92 -0.36
N ARG A 198 -6.67 -11.08 -0.92
CA ARG A 198 -8.03 -11.30 -1.44
C ARG A 198 -9.10 -11.21 -0.35
N GLU A 199 -8.82 -11.77 0.83
CA GLU A 199 -9.72 -11.65 1.98
C GLU A 199 -9.89 -10.19 2.41
N LEU A 200 -8.81 -9.41 2.46
CA LEU A 200 -8.88 -7.99 2.75
C LEU A 200 -9.70 -7.22 1.70
N ALA A 201 -9.57 -7.59 0.43
CA ALA A 201 -10.38 -7.05 -0.66
C ALA A 201 -11.88 -7.33 -0.44
N ALA A 202 -12.22 -8.59 -0.11
CA ALA A 202 -13.60 -8.99 0.17
C ALA A 202 -14.19 -8.29 1.40
N ASP A 203 -13.37 -7.92 2.38
CA ASP A 203 -13.76 -7.13 3.55
C ASP A 203 -13.97 -5.62 3.25
N GLY A 204 -13.69 -5.18 2.02
CA GLY A 204 -13.86 -3.79 1.61
C GLY A 204 -12.73 -2.85 2.04
N TRP A 205 -11.52 -3.37 2.26
CA TRP A 205 -10.36 -2.53 2.51
C TRP A 205 -10.00 -1.71 1.26
N THR A 206 -9.65 -0.44 1.47
CA THR A 206 -9.12 0.42 0.40
C THR A 206 -7.63 0.16 0.26
N MET A 207 -7.17 -0.17 -0.96
CA MET A 207 -5.79 -0.60 -1.18
C MET A 207 -5.17 0.01 -2.43
N VAL A 208 -3.86 0.32 -2.37
CA VAL A 208 -3.02 0.53 -3.56
C VAL A 208 -1.91 -0.52 -3.54
N ILE A 209 -1.82 -1.31 -4.60
CA ILE A 209 -0.96 -2.49 -4.67
C ILE A 209 0.00 -2.36 -5.86
N VAL A 210 1.29 -2.28 -5.61
CA VAL A 210 2.31 -2.49 -6.63
C VAL A 210 2.53 -3.99 -6.75
N THR A 211 2.34 -4.56 -7.94
CA THR A 211 2.48 -5.99 -8.16
C THR A 211 2.94 -6.34 -9.56
N HIS A 212 3.61 -7.47 -9.68
CA HIS A 212 3.90 -8.16 -10.94
C HIS A 212 2.96 -9.34 -11.20
N GLU A 213 2.09 -9.67 -10.24
CA GLU A 213 1.10 -10.73 -10.32
C GLU A 213 -0.13 -10.26 -11.11
N LEU A 214 -0.03 -10.29 -12.46
CA LEU A 214 -1.09 -9.75 -13.33
C LEU A 214 -2.41 -10.49 -13.19
N GLN A 215 -2.38 -11.83 -13.01
CA GLN A 215 -3.59 -12.60 -12.78
C GLN A 215 -4.29 -12.24 -11.48
N PHE A 216 -3.52 -11.97 -10.43
CA PHE A 216 -4.06 -11.48 -9.17
C PHE A 216 -4.68 -10.08 -9.36
N ALA A 217 -3.95 -9.14 -9.97
CA ALA A 217 -4.48 -7.80 -10.26
C ALA A 217 -5.78 -7.84 -11.08
N ARG A 218 -5.87 -8.75 -12.07
CA ARG A 218 -7.07 -8.94 -12.90
C ARG A 218 -8.31 -9.30 -12.09
N HIS A 219 -8.16 -10.11 -11.03
CA HIS A 219 -9.28 -10.62 -10.26
C HIS A 219 -9.66 -9.75 -9.05
N VAL A 220 -8.73 -8.94 -8.56
CA VAL A 220 -8.88 -8.23 -7.29
C VAL A 220 -8.99 -6.72 -7.48
N ALA A 221 -8.31 -6.15 -8.49
CA ALA A 221 -8.31 -4.71 -8.67
C ALA A 221 -9.59 -4.19 -9.35
N ASP A 222 -10.08 -3.07 -8.88
CA ASP A 222 -11.12 -2.29 -9.54
C ASP A 222 -10.53 -1.40 -10.63
N GLN A 223 -9.32 -0.90 -10.39
CA GLN A 223 -8.57 -0.09 -11.34
C GLN A 223 -7.13 -0.60 -11.49
N VAL A 224 -6.62 -0.58 -12.72
CA VAL A 224 -5.22 -0.83 -13.04
C VAL A 224 -4.61 0.42 -13.64
N ILE A 225 -3.44 0.81 -13.15
CA ILE A 225 -2.66 1.95 -13.64
C ILE A 225 -1.30 1.45 -14.13
N PHE A 226 -1.03 1.65 -15.40
CA PHE A 226 0.27 1.34 -16.00
C PHE A 226 1.19 2.57 -15.96
N MET A 227 2.35 2.40 -15.34
CA MET A 227 3.37 3.44 -15.22
C MET A 227 4.63 3.10 -16.02
N ASP A 228 5.18 4.07 -16.74
CA ASP A 228 6.51 3.96 -17.37
C ASP A 228 7.19 5.33 -17.40
N GLY A 229 8.51 5.35 -17.14
CA GLY A 229 9.35 6.56 -17.18
C GLY A 229 8.90 7.72 -16.28
N GLY A 230 8.22 7.40 -15.17
CA GLY A 230 7.72 8.38 -14.20
C GLY A 230 6.35 8.98 -14.57
N HIS A 231 5.66 8.43 -15.55
CA HIS A 231 4.31 8.86 -15.97
C HIS A 231 3.28 7.76 -15.81
N VAL A 232 2.02 8.13 -15.60
CA VAL A 232 0.87 7.26 -15.86
C VAL A 232 0.62 7.29 -17.36
N LEU A 233 0.77 6.14 -18.03
CA LEU A 233 0.54 6.03 -19.47
C LEU A 233 -0.84 5.48 -19.81
N GLU A 234 -1.40 4.67 -18.93
CA GLU A 234 -2.74 4.10 -19.12
C GLU A 234 -3.37 3.81 -17.76
N ALA A 235 -4.66 4.07 -17.62
CA ALA A 235 -5.44 3.76 -16.44
C ALA A 235 -6.85 3.33 -16.88
N GLY A 236 -7.43 2.37 -16.18
CA GLY A 236 -8.77 1.85 -16.47
C GLY A 236 -9.07 0.60 -15.67
N THR A 237 -10.17 -0.08 -16.01
CA THR A 237 -10.50 -1.38 -15.45
C THR A 237 -9.45 -2.44 -15.83
N PRO A 238 -9.33 -3.54 -15.06
CA PRO A 238 -8.44 -4.65 -15.45
C PRO A 238 -8.67 -5.13 -16.90
N ALA A 239 -9.92 -5.21 -17.35
CA ALA A 239 -10.24 -5.63 -18.71
C ALA A 239 -9.71 -4.63 -19.77
N GLU A 240 -9.78 -3.33 -19.50
CA GLU A 240 -9.27 -2.31 -20.42
C GLU A 240 -7.74 -2.31 -20.49
N VAL A 241 -7.05 -2.37 -19.35
CA VAL A 241 -5.59 -2.21 -19.29
C VAL A 241 -4.85 -3.53 -19.50
N LEU A 242 -5.36 -4.67 -18.98
CA LEU A 242 -4.66 -5.96 -19.06
C LEU A 242 -5.08 -6.79 -20.28
N ASP A 243 -6.37 -6.73 -20.70
CA ASP A 243 -6.87 -7.55 -21.80
C ASP A 243 -6.93 -6.81 -23.14
N SER A 244 -7.20 -5.50 -23.09
CA SER A 244 -7.37 -4.67 -24.30
C SER A 244 -6.60 -3.35 -24.20
N PRO A 245 -5.27 -3.39 -23.91
CA PRO A 245 -4.47 -2.17 -23.71
C PRO A 245 -4.44 -1.31 -24.96
N ARG A 246 -4.68 0.01 -24.79
CA ARG A 246 -4.69 0.99 -25.86
C ARG A 246 -3.30 1.57 -26.13
N HIS A 247 -2.51 1.77 -25.05
CA HIS A 247 -1.20 2.38 -25.19
C HIS A 247 -0.15 1.37 -25.70
N PRO A 248 0.67 1.71 -26.72
CA PRO A 248 1.65 0.77 -27.30
C PRO A 248 2.66 0.21 -26.27
N ARG A 249 3.08 1.03 -25.31
CA ARG A 249 4.01 0.61 -24.26
C ARG A 249 3.38 -0.37 -23.27
N THR A 250 2.09 -0.21 -22.96
CA THR A 250 1.34 -1.18 -22.13
C THR A 250 1.31 -2.52 -22.83
N ARG A 251 0.94 -2.56 -24.13
CA ARG A 251 0.95 -3.80 -24.92
C ARG A 251 2.32 -4.47 -24.93
N GLN A 252 3.38 -3.71 -25.17
CA GLN A 252 4.74 -4.23 -25.20
C GLN A 252 5.17 -4.80 -23.83
N PHE A 253 4.77 -4.16 -22.74
CA PHE A 253 5.08 -4.62 -21.39
C PHE A 253 4.36 -5.94 -21.07
N LEU A 254 3.05 -5.99 -21.32
CA LEU A 254 2.22 -7.17 -21.05
C LEU A 254 2.65 -8.37 -21.88
N HIS A 255 2.93 -8.20 -23.17
CA HIS A 255 3.43 -9.27 -24.05
C HIS A 255 4.71 -9.92 -23.49
N ARG A 256 5.66 -9.11 -23.00
CA ARG A 256 6.92 -9.62 -22.41
C ARG A 256 6.73 -10.42 -21.11
N LEU A 257 5.65 -10.16 -20.37
CA LEU A 257 5.35 -10.87 -19.13
C LEU A 257 4.52 -12.14 -19.35
N LEU A 258 3.67 -12.15 -20.38
CA LEU A 258 2.80 -13.28 -20.70
C LEU A 258 3.52 -14.34 -21.54
N ASP A 259 4.61 -13.99 -22.22
CA ASP A 259 5.43 -14.92 -23.02
C ASP A 259 6.55 -15.59 -22.18
N ARG A 260 6.57 -15.40 -20.88
CA ARG A 260 7.47 -16.07 -19.94
C ARG A 260 6.75 -17.22 -19.22
#